data_a138b534afccfe20639d0fe6d7496fe4
#
_entry.id   a138b534afccfe20639d0fe6d7496fe4
#
_cell.length_a   1.000
_cell.length_b   1.000
_cell.length_c   1.000
_cell.angle_alpha   90.00
_cell.angle_beta   90.00
_cell.angle_gamma   90.00
#
_symmetry.space_group_name_H-M   'P 1'
#
loop_
_entity.id
_entity.type
_entity.pdbx_description
1 polymer ?
#
loop_
_entity_poly.entity_id
_entity_poly.type
_entity_poly.pdbx_seq_one_letter_code
_entity_poly.pdbx_strand_id
1 'polypeptide(L)'
;MSVDFTEYGKRMGKALDHLAEEFGAVRAGRANAKVLDRITVEYYGSETPLNGVATISSPDARTLVIQPWDTTLLKEIQKAIQASDLGINPQNDGKVIRLVFPQLTEERRKDLTKQVKKYAEDAKVAMRNIRRDGMDYIKKLKKNSEITEDEQKKAEKDLQDLLDKYIKRVDDALAAKEKELMAI
;
A
#
# COMPACT_ATOMS: atom_id res chain seq x y z
N MET A 1 14.95 -4.11 36.27
CA MET A 1 13.83 -4.73 35.48
C MET A 1 13.76 -4.06 34.13
N SER A 2 13.65 -4.76 33.01
CA SER A 2 13.49 -4.10 31.70
C SER A 2 12.02 -3.74 31.49
N VAL A 3 11.74 -2.49 31.11
CA VAL A 3 10.38 -2.07 30.74
C VAL A 3 10.00 -2.75 29.42
N ASP A 4 8.81 -3.34 29.35
CA ASP A 4 8.33 -4.02 28.16
C ASP A 4 7.68 -3.02 27.18
N PHE A 5 8.24 -2.91 25.98
CA PHE A 5 7.75 -2.06 24.89
C PHE A 5 7.09 -2.84 23.77
N THR A 6 6.76 -4.12 23.96
CA THR A 6 6.15 -4.97 22.95
C THR A 6 4.88 -4.36 22.37
N GLU A 7 4.02 -3.77 23.20
CA GLU A 7 2.77 -3.14 22.77
C GLU A 7 3.04 -1.89 21.91
N TYR A 8 4.01 -1.07 22.29
CA TYR A 8 4.40 0.11 21.52
C TYR A 8 5.01 -0.29 20.17
N GLY A 9 5.81 -1.35 20.13
CA GLY A 9 6.32 -1.93 18.90
C GLY A 9 5.21 -2.43 17.96
N LYS A 10 4.20 -3.11 18.52
CA LYS A 10 3.01 -3.54 17.74
C LYS A 10 2.23 -2.34 17.18
N ARG A 11 2.02 -1.27 17.98
CA ARG A 11 1.34 -0.06 17.52
C ARG A 11 2.12 0.64 16.41
N MET A 12 3.46 0.75 16.51
CA MET A 12 4.32 1.29 15.45
C MET A 12 4.29 0.40 14.20
N GLY A 13 4.25 -0.92 14.38
CA GLY A 13 4.08 -1.88 13.29
C GLY A 13 2.79 -1.66 12.52
N LYS A 14 1.65 -1.51 13.20
CA LYS A 14 0.36 -1.19 12.56
C LYS A 14 0.39 0.12 11.78
N ALA A 15 1.08 1.16 12.29
CA ALA A 15 1.24 2.41 11.55
C ALA A 15 2.06 2.21 10.27
N LEU A 16 3.06 1.33 10.29
CA LEU A 16 3.84 0.97 9.09
C LEU A 16 3.01 0.15 8.11
N ASP A 17 2.19 -0.80 8.58
CA ASP A 17 1.30 -1.60 7.74
C ASP A 17 0.27 -0.70 7.04
N HIS A 18 -0.32 0.24 7.76
CA HIS A 18 -1.23 1.24 7.18
C HIS A 18 -0.55 2.07 6.10
N LEU A 19 0.69 2.54 6.33
CA LEU A 19 1.47 3.22 5.31
C LEU A 19 1.70 2.35 4.07
N ALA A 20 1.95 1.05 4.24
CA ALA A 20 2.11 0.12 3.13
C ALA A 20 0.82 -0.02 2.30
N GLU A 21 -0.35 -0.02 2.95
CA GLU A 21 -1.66 0.00 2.30
C GLU A 21 -1.88 1.29 1.50
N GLU A 22 -1.59 2.46 2.10
CA GLU A 22 -1.68 3.76 1.43
C GLU A 22 -0.74 3.82 0.21
N PHE A 23 0.50 3.34 0.34
CA PHE A 23 1.44 3.26 -0.78
C PHE A 23 0.98 2.28 -1.86
N GLY A 24 0.31 1.20 -1.49
CA GLY A 24 -0.31 0.25 -2.42
C GLY A 24 -1.45 0.87 -3.23
N ALA A 25 -2.20 1.80 -2.64
CA ALA A 25 -3.27 2.53 -3.31
C ALA A 25 -2.74 3.58 -4.29
N VAL A 26 -1.55 4.15 -4.05
CA VAL A 26 -0.88 5.09 -4.97
C VAL A 26 -0.25 4.32 -6.12
N ARG A 27 -0.91 4.36 -7.27
CA ARG A 27 -0.50 3.63 -8.48
C ARG A 27 0.35 4.49 -9.39
N ALA A 28 1.48 3.95 -9.79
CA ALA A 28 2.44 4.60 -10.70
C ALA A 28 2.13 4.38 -12.19
N GLY A 29 0.87 4.20 -12.57
CA GLY A 29 0.49 3.94 -13.97
C GLY A 29 0.92 2.56 -14.50
N ARG A 30 1.46 1.67 -13.64
CA ARG A 30 1.74 0.28 -14.01
C ARG A 30 0.46 -0.53 -14.10
N ALA A 31 0.38 -1.30 -15.16
CA ALA A 31 -0.64 -2.32 -15.32
C ALA A 31 -0.49 -3.38 -14.21
N ASN A 32 -1.48 -3.46 -13.33
CA ASN A 32 -1.52 -4.45 -12.25
C ASN A 32 -2.82 -5.25 -12.35
N ALA A 33 -2.72 -6.56 -12.47
CA ALA A 33 -3.87 -7.46 -12.55
C ALA A 33 -4.87 -7.28 -11.38
N LYS A 34 -4.39 -6.88 -10.19
CA LYS A 34 -5.26 -6.61 -9.03
C LYS A 34 -6.32 -5.53 -9.26
N VAL A 35 -6.15 -4.66 -10.27
CA VAL A 35 -7.18 -3.67 -10.60
C VAL A 35 -8.45 -4.33 -11.14
N LEU A 36 -8.32 -5.55 -11.65
CA LEU A 36 -9.40 -6.34 -12.23
C LEU A 36 -10.11 -7.24 -11.20
N ASP A 37 -9.58 -7.39 -9.98
CA ASP A 37 -10.14 -8.29 -8.95
C ASP A 37 -11.57 -7.91 -8.53
N ARG A 38 -11.95 -6.64 -8.73
CA ARG A 38 -13.30 -6.14 -8.41
C ARG A 38 -14.27 -6.22 -9.58
N ILE A 39 -13.81 -6.63 -10.75
CA ILE A 39 -14.65 -6.72 -11.95
C ILE A 39 -15.17 -8.13 -12.05
N THR A 40 -16.50 -8.24 -12.07
CA THR A 40 -17.21 -9.50 -12.25
C THR A 40 -17.91 -9.52 -13.61
N VAL A 41 -18.11 -10.70 -14.14
CA VAL A 41 -18.91 -10.95 -15.34
C VAL A 41 -19.91 -12.05 -15.08
N GLU A 42 -21.06 -11.99 -15.74
CA GLU A 42 -22.03 -13.06 -15.66
C GLU A 42 -21.53 -14.27 -16.48
N TYR A 43 -21.35 -15.39 -15.79
CA TYR A 43 -20.95 -16.65 -16.40
C TYR A 43 -21.86 -17.77 -15.90
N TYR A 44 -22.61 -18.38 -16.82
CA TYR A 44 -23.64 -19.40 -16.52
C TYR A 44 -24.62 -18.98 -15.41
N GLY A 45 -25.08 -17.72 -15.42
CA GLY A 45 -26.04 -17.21 -14.43
C GLY A 45 -25.46 -16.87 -13.06
N SER A 46 -24.13 -16.83 -12.92
CA SER A 46 -23.44 -16.44 -11.70
C SER A 46 -22.44 -15.32 -11.97
N GLU A 47 -22.39 -14.32 -11.07
CA GLU A 47 -21.34 -13.32 -11.11
C GLU A 47 -19.99 -13.94 -10.73
N THR A 48 -19.07 -13.98 -11.68
CA THR A 48 -17.75 -14.59 -11.52
C THR A 48 -16.65 -13.54 -11.71
N PRO A 49 -15.64 -13.48 -10.82
CA PRO A 49 -14.49 -12.60 -10.99
C PRO A 49 -13.75 -12.90 -12.29
N LEU A 50 -13.14 -11.87 -12.91
CA LEU A 50 -12.42 -12.02 -14.17
C LEU A 50 -11.31 -13.08 -14.13
N ASN A 51 -10.61 -13.20 -13.00
CA ASN A 51 -9.57 -14.22 -12.80
C ASN A 51 -10.12 -15.66 -12.75
N GLY A 52 -11.45 -15.84 -12.57
CA GLY A 52 -12.12 -17.13 -12.60
C GLY A 52 -12.59 -17.56 -14.00
N VAL A 53 -12.52 -16.70 -15.02
CA VAL A 53 -13.01 -16.97 -16.38
C VAL A 53 -12.00 -16.61 -17.47
N ALA A 54 -10.87 -15.98 -17.10
CA ALA A 54 -9.85 -15.55 -18.04
C ALA A 54 -8.44 -15.63 -17.44
N THR A 55 -7.46 -15.81 -18.30
CA THR A 55 -6.06 -15.64 -17.96
C THR A 55 -5.67 -14.17 -18.12
N ILE A 56 -5.10 -13.57 -17.06
CA ILE A 56 -4.65 -12.19 -17.05
C ILE A 56 -3.13 -12.18 -17.08
N SER A 57 -2.54 -11.52 -18.06
CA SER A 57 -1.10 -11.37 -18.20
C SER A 57 -0.70 -9.92 -18.42
N SER A 58 0.54 -9.57 -18.07
CA SER A 58 1.11 -8.24 -18.27
C SER A 58 2.36 -8.39 -19.12
N PRO A 59 2.24 -8.28 -20.46
CA PRO A 59 3.39 -8.42 -21.36
C PRO A 59 4.39 -7.27 -21.23
N ASP A 60 3.94 -6.12 -20.77
CA ASP A 60 4.76 -4.94 -20.49
C ASP A 60 4.23 -4.18 -19.28
N ALA A 61 4.96 -3.13 -18.86
CA ALA A 61 4.64 -2.36 -17.65
C ALA A 61 3.30 -1.62 -17.71
N ARG A 62 2.69 -1.46 -18.88
CA ARG A 62 1.49 -0.64 -19.09
C ARG A 62 0.33 -1.37 -19.74
N THR A 63 0.52 -2.61 -20.14
CA THR A 63 -0.51 -3.38 -20.83
C THR A 63 -0.94 -4.57 -20.00
N LEU A 64 -2.25 -4.71 -19.79
CA LEU A 64 -2.85 -5.97 -19.36
C LEU A 64 -3.53 -6.63 -20.54
N VAL A 65 -3.33 -7.92 -20.65
CA VAL A 65 -3.98 -8.77 -21.65
C VAL A 65 -4.88 -9.75 -20.89
N ILE A 66 -6.16 -9.69 -21.18
CA ILE A 66 -7.20 -10.57 -20.64
C ILE A 66 -7.58 -11.55 -21.74
N GLN A 67 -7.27 -12.81 -21.54
CA GLN A 67 -7.60 -13.90 -22.46
C GLN A 67 -8.66 -14.78 -21.82
N PRO A 68 -9.93 -14.64 -22.19
CA PRO A 68 -10.99 -15.50 -21.66
C PRO A 68 -10.80 -16.94 -22.16
N TRP A 69 -11.18 -17.89 -21.34
CA TRP A 69 -11.19 -19.31 -21.72
C TRP A 69 -12.31 -19.61 -22.71
N ASP A 70 -13.38 -18.82 -22.66
CA ASP A 70 -14.49 -18.84 -23.60
C ASP A 70 -14.58 -17.50 -24.32
N THR A 71 -14.39 -17.51 -25.64
CA THR A 71 -14.40 -16.30 -26.47
C THR A 71 -15.76 -15.60 -26.52
N THR A 72 -16.85 -16.29 -26.16
CA THR A 72 -18.18 -15.69 -26.07
C THR A 72 -18.26 -14.62 -24.99
N LEU A 73 -17.41 -14.70 -23.94
CA LEU A 73 -17.33 -13.75 -22.86
C LEU A 73 -16.65 -12.42 -23.22
N LEU A 74 -15.97 -12.31 -24.36
CA LEU A 74 -15.23 -11.11 -24.75
C LEU A 74 -16.09 -9.84 -24.68
N LYS A 75 -17.32 -9.89 -25.16
CA LYS A 75 -18.25 -8.74 -25.14
C LYS A 75 -18.69 -8.39 -23.72
N GLU A 76 -18.95 -9.39 -22.89
CA GLU A 76 -19.37 -9.16 -21.50
C GLU A 76 -18.22 -8.60 -20.66
N ILE A 77 -17.01 -9.14 -20.83
CA ILE A 77 -15.79 -8.62 -20.18
C ILE A 77 -15.53 -7.17 -20.63
N GLN A 78 -15.66 -6.88 -21.93
CA GLN A 78 -15.49 -5.53 -22.44
C GLN A 78 -16.48 -4.55 -21.81
N LYS A 79 -17.76 -4.90 -21.72
CA LYS A 79 -18.80 -4.08 -21.09
C LYS A 79 -18.53 -3.88 -19.59
N ALA A 80 -18.17 -4.95 -18.87
CA ALA A 80 -17.87 -4.89 -17.44
C ALA A 80 -16.70 -3.94 -17.15
N ILE A 81 -15.65 -3.95 -17.99
CA ILE A 81 -14.52 -3.04 -17.87
C ILE A 81 -14.92 -1.60 -18.18
N GLN A 82 -15.74 -1.37 -19.23
CA GLN A 82 -16.24 -0.03 -19.58
C GLN A 82 -17.14 0.56 -18.51
N ALA A 83 -17.92 -0.26 -17.80
CA ALA A 83 -18.79 0.13 -16.69
C ALA A 83 -18.01 0.36 -15.38
N SER A 84 -16.76 -0.09 -15.30
CA SER A 84 -15.93 0.03 -14.11
C SER A 84 -15.26 1.40 -13.98
N ASP A 85 -14.79 1.71 -12.76
CA ASP A 85 -14.08 2.95 -12.43
C ASP A 85 -12.66 3.04 -13.02
N LEU A 86 -12.24 2.06 -13.84
CA LEU A 86 -10.88 2.02 -14.38
C LEU A 86 -10.57 3.18 -15.33
N GLY A 87 -11.57 3.72 -16.02
CA GLY A 87 -11.41 4.83 -16.96
C GLY A 87 -10.52 4.50 -18.17
N ILE A 88 -10.35 3.20 -18.49
CA ILE A 88 -9.51 2.71 -19.57
C ILE A 88 -10.39 2.07 -20.63
N ASN A 89 -10.16 2.45 -21.89
CA ASN A 89 -10.88 1.86 -23.00
C ASN A 89 -10.31 0.47 -23.36
N PRO A 90 -11.09 -0.62 -23.20
CA PRO A 90 -10.64 -1.95 -23.57
C PRO A 90 -10.58 -2.10 -25.10
N GLN A 91 -9.46 -2.61 -25.61
CA GLN A 91 -9.27 -2.96 -27.02
C GLN A 91 -9.50 -4.45 -27.19
N ASN A 92 -10.49 -4.82 -28.01
CA ASN A 92 -10.85 -6.20 -28.29
C ASN A 92 -10.37 -6.58 -29.70
N ASP A 93 -9.50 -7.57 -29.79
CA ASP A 93 -8.98 -8.09 -31.08
C ASP A 93 -9.68 -9.40 -31.53
N GLY A 94 -10.77 -9.80 -30.86
CA GLY A 94 -11.54 -11.00 -31.18
C GLY A 94 -11.03 -12.28 -30.46
N LYS A 95 -9.90 -12.22 -29.76
CA LYS A 95 -9.33 -13.32 -28.98
C LYS A 95 -8.98 -12.90 -27.55
N VAL A 96 -8.50 -11.68 -27.40
CA VAL A 96 -8.10 -11.11 -26.12
C VAL A 96 -8.59 -9.67 -25.98
N ILE A 97 -8.67 -9.20 -24.77
CA ILE A 97 -8.91 -7.79 -24.47
C ILE A 97 -7.61 -7.20 -23.92
N ARG A 98 -7.17 -6.09 -24.54
CA ARG A 98 -5.99 -5.34 -24.13
C ARG A 98 -6.41 -4.08 -23.40
N LEU A 99 -5.82 -3.85 -22.24
CA LEU A 99 -5.96 -2.62 -21.47
C LEU A 99 -4.62 -1.90 -21.48
N VAL A 100 -4.56 -0.76 -22.16
CA VAL A 100 -3.35 0.08 -22.20
C VAL A 100 -3.51 1.21 -21.19
N PHE A 101 -2.69 1.19 -20.16
CA PHE A 101 -2.67 2.23 -19.14
C PHE A 101 -1.92 3.47 -19.65
N PRO A 102 -2.52 4.68 -19.57
CA PRO A 102 -1.86 5.89 -20.03
C PRO A 102 -0.59 6.16 -19.24
N GLN A 103 0.40 6.78 -19.88
CA GLN A 103 1.59 7.26 -19.17
C GLN A 103 1.20 8.35 -18.18
N LEU A 104 1.80 8.29 -16.99
CA LEU A 104 1.72 9.40 -16.06
C LEU A 104 2.49 10.60 -16.64
N THR A 105 1.86 11.75 -16.68
CA THR A 105 2.54 13.00 -16.98
C THR A 105 3.56 13.32 -15.88
N GLU A 106 4.60 14.11 -16.19
CA GLU A 106 5.56 14.53 -15.18
C GLU A 106 4.88 15.27 -14.02
N GLU A 107 3.87 16.07 -14.31
CA GLU A 107 3.08 16.78 -13.31
C GLU A 107 2.40 15.79 -12.37
N ARG A 108 1.73 14.76 -12.91
CA ARG A 108 1.05 13.75 -12.11
C ARG A 108 2.04 12.94 -11.26
N ARG A 109 3.24 12.64 -11.78
CA ARG A 109 4.30 11.98 -10.98
C ARG A 109 4.74 12.84 -9.80
N LYS A 110 4.91 14.15 -10.03
CA LYS A 110 5.24 15.12 -8.95
C LYS A 110 4.15 15.17 -7.88
N ASP A 111 2.89 15.15 -8.28
CA ASP A 111 1.77 15.17 -7.33
C ASP A 111 1.69 13.86 -6.53
N LEU A 112 1.87 12.72 -7.17
CA LEU A 112 1.93 11.43 -6.48
C LEU A 112 3.13 11.37 -5.51
N THR A 113 4.29 11.92 -5.90
CA THR A 113 5.46 12.00 -5.02
C THR A 113 5.17 12.86 -3.79
N LYS A 114 4.49 14.00 -3.95
CA LYS A 114 4.06 14.83 -2.81
C LYS A 114 3.10 14.07 -1.90
N GLN A 115 2.17 13.32 -2.48
CA GLN A 115 1.20 12.53 -1.74
C GLN A 115 1.86 11.44 -0.90
N VAL A 116 2.79 10.66 -1.47
CA VAL A 116 3.49 9.61 -0.71
C VAL A 116 4.39 10.19 0.38
N LYS A 117 5.00 11.36 0.16
CA LYS A 117 5.75 12.09 1.21
C LYS A 117 4.86 12.48 2.37
N LYS A 118 3.64 12.96 2.08
CA LYS A 118 2.66 13.29 3.11
C LYS A 118 2.28 12.05 3.93
N TYR A 119 1.95 10.94 3.29
CA TYR A 119 1.63 9.69 3.99
C TYR A 119 2.78 9.20 4.87
N ALA A 120 4.01 9.27 4.38
CA ALA A 120 5.19 8.92 5.18
C ALA A 120 5.34 9.83 6.41
N GLU A 121 5.11 11.14 6.27
CA GLU A 121 5.19 12.06 7.42
C GLU A 121 4.06 11.82 8.40
N ASP A 122 2.84 11.57 7.95
CA ASP A 122 1.70 11.23 8.82
C ASP A 122 1.99 9.95 9.63
N ALA A 123 2.60 8.93 9.01
CA ALA A 123 3.04 7.72 9.71
C ALA A 123 4.12 8.02 10.77
N LYS A 124 5.11 8.88 10.45
CA LYS A 124 6.13 9.31 11.42
C LYS A 124 5.54 10.08 12.59
N VAL A 125 4.55 10.94 12.32
CA VAL A 125 3.82 11.67 13.38
C VAL A 125 3.10 10.69 14.31
N ALA A 126 2.41 9.69 13.74
CA ALA A 126 1.77 8.65 14.53
C ALA A 126 2.78 7.89 15.41
N MET A 127 3.94 7.52 14.88
CA MET A 127 5.01 6.85 15.64
C MET A 127 5.59 7.73 16.74
N ARG A 128 5.79 9.03 16.49
CA ARG A 128 6.22 10.00 17.53
C ARG A 128 5.20 10.13 18.66
N ASN A 129 3.90 10.09 18.34
CA ASN A 129 2.84 10.10 19.34
C ASN A 129 2.87 8.81 20.19
N ILE A 130 3.05 7.65 19.57
CA ILE A 130 3.21 6.37 20.29
C ILE A 130 4.42 6.42 21.25
N ARG A 131 5.55 6.99 20.80
CA ARG A 131 6.70 7.20 21.70
C ARG A 131 6.35 8.12 22.86
N ARG A 132 5.59 9.20 22.62
CA ARG A 132 5.14 10.10 23.69
C ARG A 132 4.35 9.36 24.74
N ASP A 133 3.39 8.52 24.34
CA ASP A 133 2.62 7.67 25.25
C ASP A 133 3.54 6.77 26.09
N GLY A 134 4.57 6.17 25.45
CA GLY A 134 5.56 5.35 26.13
C GLY A 134 6.43 6.13 27.14
N MET A 135 6.81 7.37 26.80
CA MET A 135 7.53 8.26 27.73
C MET A 135 6.67 8.60 28.96
N ASP A 136 5.38 8.84 28.76
CA ASP A 136 4.47 9.12 29.87
C ASP A 136 4.26 7.88 30.75
N TYR A 137 4.25 6.69 30.16
CA TYR A 137 4.23 5.44 30.89
C TYR A 137 5.51 5.26 31.75
N ILE A 138 6.70 5.48 31.20
CA ILE A 138 7.97 5.43 31.93
C ILE A 138 7.95 6.41 33.13
N LYS A 139 7.47 7.64 32.93
CA LYS A 139 7.34 8.65 34.02
C LYS A 139 6.41 8.17 35.12
N LYS A 140 5.29 7.49 34.78
CA LYS A 140 4.39 6.90 35.77
C LYS A 140 5.07 5.82 36.58
N LEU A 141 5.80 4.91 35.98
CA LEU A 141 6.57 3.87 36.66
C LEU A 141 7.58 4.48 37.64
N LYS A 142 8.28 5.54 37.22
CA LYS A 142 9.22 6.26 38.08
C LYS A 142 8.52 6.93 39.27
N LYS A 143 7.39 7.61 39.03
CA LYS A 143 6.60 8.26 40.05
C LYS A 143 6.08 7.27 41.10
N ASN A 144 5.73 6.08 40.70
CA ASN A 144 5.29 4.99 41.56
C ASN A 144 6.46 4.24 42.24
N SER A 145 7.70 4.66 41.99
CA SER A 145 8.91 3.99 42.53
C SER A 145 9.06 2.53 42.06
N GLU A 146 8.45 2.19 40.89
CA GLU A 146 8.53 0.85 40.30
C GLU A 146 9.85 0.63 39.53
N ILE A 147 10.51 1.73 39.14
CA ILE A 147 11.82 1.71 38.45
C ILE A 147 12.78 2.73 39.07
N THR A 148 14.07 2.42 39.01
CA THR A 148 15.15 3.30 39.43
C THR A 148 15.41 4.39 38.37
N GLU A 149 16.25 5.39 38.70
CA GLU A 149 16.63 6.44 37.74
C GLU A 149 17.44 5.89 36.56
N ASP A 150 18.31 4.93 36.82
CA ASP A 150 19.11 4.29 35.75
C ASP A 150 18.25 3.42 34.86
N GLU A 151 17.27 2.72 35.42
CA GLU A 151 16.28 1.96 34.63
C GLU A 151 15.39 2.88 33.81
N GLN A 152 15.03 4.06 34.32
CA GLN A 152 14.30 5.09 33.58
C GLN A 152 15.12 5.54 32.35
N LYS A 153 16.37 5.95 32.55
CA LYS A 153 17.25 6.41 31.45
C LYS A 153 17.44 5.33 30.39
N LYS A 154 17.59 4.09 30.82
CA LYS A 154 17.69 2.94 29.89
C LYS A 154 16.39 2.75 29.10
N ALA A 155 15.24 2.77 29.77
CA ALA A 155 13.94 2.61 29.13
C ALA A 155 13.65 3.73 28.12
N GLU A 156 13.98 4.99 28.46
CA GLU A 156 13.86 6.12 27.54
C GLU A 156 14.71 5.92 26.27
N LYS A 157 15.94 5.42 26.44
CA LYS A 157 16.83 5.10 25.32
C LYS A 157 16.27 3.96 24.48
N ASP A 158 15.86 2.85 25.11
CA ASP A 158 15.33 1.68 24.42
C ASP A 158 14.07 2.05 23.59
N LEU A 159 13.21 2.92 24.14
CA LEU A 159 12.04 3.44 23.44
C LEU A 159 12.40 4.35 22.28
N GLN A 160 13.45 5.18 22.42
CA GLN A 160 13.96 6.01 21.33
C GLN A 160 14.55 5.14 20.21
N ASP A 161 15.37 4.16 20.55
CA ASP A 161 15.96 3.22 19.60
C ASP A 161 14.87 2.44 18.82
N LEU A 162 13.78 2.09 19.51
CA LEU A 162 12.61 1.47 18.88
C LEU A 162 11.96 2.42 17.86
N LEU A 163 11.74 3.70 18.20
CA LEU A 163 11.22 4.69 17.29
C LEU A 163 12.12 4.84 16.07
N ASP A 164 13.43 5.01 16.28
CA ASP A 164 14.39 5.24 15.20
C ASP A 164 14.42 4.08 14.21
N LYS A 165 14.31 2.85 14.71
CA LYS A 165 14.16 1.66 13.88
C LYS A 165 12.94 1.72 12.97
N TYR A 166 11.78 2.15 13.48
CA TYR A 166 10.56 2.27 12.68
C TYR A 166 10.58 3.46 11.73
N ILE A 167 11.13 4.60 12.15
CA ILE A 167 11.33 5.77 11.27
C ILE A 167 12.20 5.40 10.06
N LYS A 168 13.30 4.68 10.30
CA LYS A 168 14.15 4.19 9.20
C LYS A 168 13.37 3.31 8.21
N ARG A 169 12.52 2.42 8.70
CA ARG A 169 11.66 1.57 7.84
C ARG A 169 10.68 2.41 7.01
N VAL A 170 10.13 3.49 7.56
CA VAL A 170 9.29 4.44 6.82
C VAL A 170 10.11 5.13 5.73
N ASP A 171 11.33 5.60 6.04
CA ASP A 171 12.20 6.25 5.06
C ASP A 171 12.62 5.30 3.93
N ASP A 172 12.96 4.07 4.26
CA ASP A 172 13.29 3.03 3.27
C ASP A 172 12.09 2.72 2.36
N ALA A 173 10.89 2.61 2.93
CA ALA A 173 9.65 2.39 2.16
C ALA A 173 9.32 3.60 1.26
N LEU A 174 9.50 4.83 1.75
CA LEU A 174 9.31 6.05 0.98
C LEU A 174 10.28 6.11 -0.20
N ALA A 175 11.58 5.89 0.05
CA ALA A 175 12.60 5.91 -1.01
C ALA A 175 12.31 4.86 -2.10
N ALA A 176 11.89 3.65 -1.71
CA ALA A 176 11.50 2.60 -2.65
C ALA A 176 10.29 3.03 -3.49
N LYS A 177 9.28 3.65 -2.86
CA LYS A 177 8.07 4.12 -3.56
C LYS A 177 8.34 5.30 -4.49
N GLU A 178 9.18 6.25 -4.08
CA GLU A 178 9.61 7.35 -4.95
C GLU A 178 10.35 6.82 -6.19
N LYS A 179 11.27 5.87 -6.00
CA LYS A 179 11.97 5.22 -7.11
C LYS A 179 10.98 4.50 -8.05
N GLU A 180 9.98 3.81 -7.52
CA GLU A 180 8.92 3.18 -8.31
C GLU A 180 8.15 4.22 -9.14
N LEU A 181 7.75 5.35 -8.54
CA LEU A 181 7.02 6.43 -9.21
C LEU A 181 7.83 7.10 -10.33
N MET A 182 9.15 7.15 -10.19
CA MET A 182 10.05 7.80 -11.15
C MET A 182 10.58 6.84 -12.23
N ALA A 183 10.48 5.53 -12.04
CA ALA A 183 11.08 4.51 -12.93
C ALA A 183 10.25 4.21 -14.21
N ILE A 184 9.18 4.97 -14.49
CA ILE A 184 8.24 4.71 -15.60
C ILE A 184 8.37 5.77 -16.68
#